data_81ebf39e0d2441f880604851dc7e66b2
#
_entry.id   81ebf39e0d2441f880604851dc7e66b2
#
_cell.length_a   1.000
_cell.length_b   1.000
_cell.length_c   1.000
_cell.angle_alpha   90.00
_cell.angle_beta   90.00
_cell.angle_gamma   90.00
#
_symmetry.space_group_name_H-M   'P 1'
#
loop_
_entity.id
_entity.type
_entity.pdbx_description
1 polymer ?
#
loop_
_entity_poly.entity_id
_entity_poly.type
_entity_poly.pdbx_seq_one_letter_code
_entity_poly.pdbx_strand_id
1 'polypeptide(L)'
;MSRLTLLVTFVVVLALEPITTGNAAPSGDAKRGEKLFSTLPCVSCHDVTKPWPGGDICPNLGNIATEAARLVRTREYRGKAKTAAEYIRESIVEPNAYIVPGAAYRAADGQSVMPKDFGSTLSGAQIDDIVAYLLTRR
;
A
#
# COMPACT_ATOMS: atom_id res chain seq x y z
N MET A 1 13.05 44.46 -61.58
CA MET A 1 12.34 43.17 -61.30
C MET A 1 12.75 42.71 -59.90
N SER A 2 11.98 43.10 -58.88
CA SER A 2 12.30 42.85 -57.45
C SER A 2 11.59 41.57 -57.02
N ARG A 3 12.34 40.58 -56.57
CA ARG A 3 11.80 39.32 -56.04
C ARG A 3 11.60 39.48 -54.51
N LEU A 4 10.36 39.54 -54.09
CA LEU A 4 9.95 39.57 -52.71
C LEU A 4 9.96 38.14 -52.14
N THR A 5 10.93 37.81 -51.29
CA THR A 5 11.04 36.50 -50.64
C THR A 5 10.20 36.53 -49.37
N LEU A 6 9.09 35.75 -49.36
CA LEU A 6 8.19 35.62 -48.23
C LEU A 6 8.79 34.56 -47.26
N LEU A 7 9.26 35.04 -46.08
CA LEU A 7 9.71 34.16 -44.99
C LEU A 7 8.48 33.71 -44.21
N VAL A 8 8.09 32.42 -44.32
CA VAL A 8 7.06 31.81 -43.52
C VAL A 8 7.70 31.32 -42.24
N THR A 9 7.41 31.99 -41.13
CA THR A 9 7.86 31.59 -39.79
C THR A 9 6.91 30.51 -39.25
N PHE A 10 7.40 29.29 -39.14
CA PHE A 10 6.67 28.18 -38.49
C PHE A 10 6.77 28.34 -36.98
N VAL A 11 5.69 28.69 -36.32
CA VAL A 11 5.58 28.69 -34.86
C VAL A 11 5.20 27.28 -34.42
N VAL A 12 6.16 26.56 -33.85
CA VAL A 12 5.90 25.26 -33.20
C VAL A 12 5.32 25.54 -31.79
N VAL A 13 4.02 25.34 -31.62
CA VAL A 13 3.38 25.37 -30.31
C VAL A 13 3.63 24.01 -29.65
N LEU A 14 4.55 23.97 -28.70
CA LEU A 14 4.72 22.81 -27.81
C LEU A 14 3.51 22.80 -26.85
N ALA A 15 2.59 21.87 -27.07
CA ALA A 15 1.53 21.59 -26.08
C ALA A 15 2.17 20.87 -24.87
N LEU A 16 2.24 21.55 -23.72
CA LEU A 16 2.54 20.89 -22.44
C LEU A 16 1.28 20.10 -22.02
N GLU A 17 1.36 18.79 -22.21
CA GLU A 17 0.35 17.88 -21.63
C GLU A 17 0.47 17.88 -20.11
N PRO A 18 -0.64 18.07 -19.33
CA PRO A 18 -0.57 17.98 -17.89
C PRO A 18 -0.30 16.53 -17.49
N ILE A 19 0.80 16.29 -16.80
CA ILE A 19 1.09 14.99 -16.17
C ILE A 19 0.11 14.82 -15.01
N THR A 20 -1.02 14.18 -15.26
CA THR A 20 -1.92 13.72 -14.20
C THR A 20 -1.24 12.56 -13.47
N THR A 21 -0.61 12.86 -12.33
CA THR A 21 -0.21 11.84 -11.36
C THR A 21 -1.48 11.27 -10.71
N GLY A 22 -2.19 10.44 -11.45
CA GLY A 22 -3.31 9.67 -10.90
C GLY A 22 -2.76 8.69 -9.88
N ASN A 23 -3.27 8.73 -8.64
CA ASN A 23 -3.18 7.59 -7.73
C ASN A 23 -3.85 6.41 -8.43
N ALA A 24 -3.08 5.57 -9.10
CA ALA A 24 -3.58 4.34 -9.67
C ALA A 24 -4.15 3.51 -8.50
N ALA A 25 -5.42 3.17 -8.58
CA ALA A 25 -6.00 2.20 -7.66
C ALA A 25 -5.15 0.91 -7.73
N PRO A 26 -4.97 0.19 -6.62
CA PRO A 26 -4.21 -1.06 -6.64
C PRO A 26 -4.77 -1.98 -7.72
N SER A 27 -3.89 -2.53 -8.55
CA SER A 27 -4.25 -3.38 -9.70
C SER A 27 -4.81 -4.76 -9.29
N GLY A 28 -4.92 -5.03 -7.97
CA GLY A 28 -5.33 -6.31 -7.40
C GLY A 28 -6.84 -6.56 -7.43
N ASP A 29 -7.21 -7.84 -7.39
CA ASP A 29 -8.59 -8.32 -7.28
C ASP A 29 -8.91 -8.65 -5.82
N ALA A 30 -9.89 -7.94 -5.23
CA ALA A 30 -10.24 -8.09 -3.82
C ALA A 30 -10.80 -9.48 -3.48
N LYS A 31 -11.48 -10.17 -4.40
CA LYS A 31 -11.99 -11.53 -4.17
C LYS A 31 -10.86 -12.56 -4.14
N ARG A 32 -9.88 -12.44 -5.04
CA ARG A 32 -8.68 -13.28 -4.98
C ARG A 32 -7.88 -12.99 -3.71
N GLY A 33 -7.78 -11.70 -3.34
CA GLY A 33 -7.13 -11.28 -2.10
C GLY A 33 -7.79 -11.85 -0.85
N GLU A 34 -9.12 -11.86 -0.77
CA GLU A 34 -9.86 -12.51 0.31
C GLU A 34 -9.55 -14.01 0.41
N LYS A 35 -9.55 -14.70 -0.73
CA LYS A 35 -9.20 -16.12 -0.78
C LYS A 35 -7.75 -16.35 -0.33
N LEU A 36 -6.80 -15.56 -0.82
CA LEU A 36 -5.39 -15.64 -0.40
C LEU A 36 -5.26 -15.38 1.10
N PHE A 37 -5.85 -14.30 1.61
CA PHE A 37 -5.82 -13.96 3.03
C PHE A 37 -6.35 -15.09 3.91
N SER A 38 -7.45 -15.76 3.50
CA SER A 38 -8.07 -16.85 4.24
C SER A 38 -7.31 -18.19 4.18
N THR A 39 -6.48 -18.39 3.16
CA THR A 39 -5.73 -19.63 2.97
C THR A 39 -4.26 -19.54 3.41
N LEU A 40 -3.74 -18.35 3.50
CA LEU A 40 -2.40 -18.06 4.02
C LEU A 40 -2.43 -17.90 5.56
N PRO A 41 -1.29 -17.88 6.24
CA PRO A 41 -1.21 -17.70 7.70
C PRO A 41 -1.79 -16.38 8.23
N CYS A 42 -2.28 -15.49 7.36
CA CYS A 42 -2.80 -14.17 7.74
C CYS A 42 -3.92 -14.27 8.79
N VAL A 43 -4.91 -15.13 8.57
CA VAL A 43 -6.07 -15.31 9.47
C VAL A 43 -5.72 -15.95 10.80
N SER A 44 -4.56 -16.59 10.93
CA SER A 44 -4.13 -17.17 12.22
C SER A 44 -3.74 -16.09 13.23
N CYS A 45 -3.45 -14.88 12.74
CA CYS A 45 -3.02 -13.75 13.53
C CYS A 45 -3.97 -12.55 13.45
N HIS A 46 -4.55 -12.27 12.28
CA HIS A 46 -5.32 -11.05 12.03
C HIS A 46 -6.83 -11.33 11.96
N ASP A 47 -7.60 -10.65 12.80
CA ASP A 47 -9.06 -10.63 12.73
C ASP A 47 -9.53 -9.43 11.89
N VAL A 48 -10.17 -9.70 10.75
CA VAL A 48 -10.68 -8.67 9.82
C VAL A 48 -12.09 -8.17 10.20
N THR A 49 -12.66 -8.69 11.27
CA THR A 49 -13.99 -8.29 11.76
C THR A 49 -13.93 -7.31 12.93
N LYS A 50 -12.76 -7.19 13.56
CA LYS A 50 -12.53 -6.33 14.73
C LYS A 50 -11.73 -5.09 14.37
N PRO A 51 -11.95 -3.96 15.08
CA PRO A 51 -11.24 -2.72 14.80
C PRO A 51 -9.75 -2.81 15.09
N TRP A 52 -8.97 -2.11 14.26
CA TRP A 52 -7.53 -1.91 14.41
C TRP A 52 -7.23 -0.94 15.59
N PRO A 53 -6.10 -1.08 16.32
CA PRO A 53 -5.11 -2.14 16.20
C PRO A 53 -5.40 -3.35 17.07
N GLY A 54 -6.40 -3.35 17.95
CA GLY A 54 -6.70 -4.37 18.94
C GLY A 54 -6.21 -5.78 18.55
N GLY A 55 -6.19 -6.70 19.49
CA GLY A 55 -5.63 -8.03 19.30
C GLY A 55 -4.37 -8.25 20.15
N ASP A 56 -4.18 -9.49 20.61
CA ASP A 56 -3.20 -9.80 21.64
C ASP A 56 -1.77 -9.96 21.08
N ILE A 57 -1.63 -10.59 19.91
CA ILE A 57 -0.32 -10.90 19.30
C ILE A 57 -0.14 -10.15 17.99
N CYS A 58 -1.21 -9.97 17.21
CA CYS A 58 -1.21 -9.30 15.93
C CYS A 58 -2.36 -8.28 15.89
N PRO A 59 -2.21 -7.14 15.20
CA PRO A 59 -3.29 -6.17 15.10
C PRO A 59 -4.49 -6.73 14.32
N ASN A 60 -5.69 -6.42 14.79
CA ASN A 60 -6.92 -6.61 14.03
C ASN A 60 -6.92 -5.72 12.79
N LEU A 61 -7.65 -6.10 11.73
CA LEU A 61 -7.62 -5.40 10.44
C LEU A 61 -9.01 -4.98 9.94
N GLY A 62 -10.05 -4.97 10.80
CA GLY A 62 -11.43 -4.71 10.40
C GLY A 62 -11.68 -3.33 9.77
N ASN A 63 -10.86 -2.32 10.07
CA ASN A 63 -10.92 -0.98 9.51
C ASN A 63 -9.54 -0.50 9.03
N ILE A 64 -8.68 -1.41 8.60
CA ILE A 64 -7.27 -1.11 8.28
C ILE A 64 -7.13 -0.08 7.16
N ALA A 65 -8.02 -0.03 6.18
CA ALA A 65 -7.94 0.96 5.10
C ALA A 65 -8.03 2.41 5.63
N THR A 66 -8.95 2.65 6.57
CA THR A 66 -9.11 3.96 7.22
C THR A 66 -7.91 4.28 8.10
N GLU A 67 -7.48 3.33 8.93
CA GLU A 67 -6.39 3.54 9.88
C GLU A 67 -5.04 3.69 9.20
N ALA A 68 -4.75 2.91 8.16
CA ALA A 68 -3.55 3.07 7.36
C ALA A 68 -3.47 4.45 6.70
N ALA A 69 -4.60 4.93 6.12
CA ALA A 69 -4.66 6.26 5.52
C ALA A 69 -4.41 7.39 6.54
N ARG A 70 -4.84 7.19 7.80
CA ARG A 70 -4.58 8.11 8.90
C ARG A 70 -3.13 8.03 9.34
N LEU A 71 -2.63 6.81 9.58
CA LEU A 71 -1.32 6.54 10.15
C LEU A 71 -0.17 7.10 9.32
N VAL A 72 -0.18 6.91 8.01
CA VAL A 72 0.89 7.41 7.12
C VAL A 72 1.06 8.94 7.13
N ARG A 73 0.10 9.66 7.71
CA ARG A 73 0.13 11.11 7.88
C ARG A 73 0.63 11.55 9.25
N THR A 74 0.84 10.61 10.18
CA THR A 74 1.27 10.94 11.53
C THR A 74 2.79 11.06 11.61
N ARG A 75 3.27 11.75 12.66
CA ARG A 75 4.71 11.88 12.92
C ARG A 75 5.33 10.63 13.51
N GLU A 76 4.52 9.73 14.04
CA GLU A 76 4.93 8.46 14.65
C GLU A 76 5.28 7.42 13.58
N TYR A 77 4.66 7.53 12.39
CA TYR A 77 4.97 6.61 11.30
C TYR A 77 6.41 6.81 10.81
N ARG A 78 7.16 5.72 10.72
CA ARG A 78 8.59 5.71 10.34
C ARG A 78 8.86 4.97 9.04
N GLY A 79 7.84 4.35 8.42
CA GLY A 79 7.94 3.69 7.12
C GLY A 79 8.02 4.68 5.94
N LYS A 80 7.98 4.15 4.74
CA LYS A 80 8.10 4.91 3.49
C LYS A 80 6.77 5.19 2.80
N ALA A 81 5.71 4.47 3.19
CA ALA A 81 4.39 4.56 2.57
C ALA A 81 3.78 5.97 2.69
N LYS A 82 3.02 6.38 1.69
CA LYS A 82 2.30 7.66 1.63
C LYS A 82 0.79 7.47 1.52
N THR A 83 0.35 6.26 1.19
CA THR A 83 -1.05 5.89 1.02
C THR A 83 -1.39 4.64 1.84
N ALA A 84 -2.68 4.38 2.06
CA ALA A 84 -3.12 3.16 2.74
C ALA A 84 -2.67 1.89 2.00
N ALA A 85 -2.74 1.89 0.67
CA ALA A 85 -2.29 0.77 -0.15
C ALA A 85 -0.80 0.48 0.03
N GLU A 86 0.02 1.53 -0.01
CA GLU A 86 1.46 1.41 0.21
C GLU A 86 1.79 0.94 1.62
N TYR A 87 1.08 1.42 2.64
CA TYR A 87 1.26 0.97 4.03
C TYR A 87 0.97 -0.51 4.19
N ILE A 88 -0.17 -0.97 3.66
CA ILE A 88 -0.55 -2.39 3.74
C ILE A 88 0.49 -3.24 3.00
N ARG A 89 0.91 -2.84 1.81
CA ARG A 89 1.97 -3.52 1.06
C ARG A 89 3.29 -3.55 1.84
N GLU A 90 3.74 -2.41 2.36
CA GLU A 90 4.98 -2.29 3.14
C GLU A 90 4.94 -3.23 4.36
N SER A 91 3.82 -3.28 5.08
CA SER A 91 3.65 -4.16 6.24
C SER A 91 3.75 -5.65 5.87
N ILE A 92 3.35 -6.04 4.66
CA ILE A 92 3.45 -7.42 4.17
C ILE A 92 4.89 -7.76 3.77
N VAL A 93 5.56 -6.87 3.03
CA VAL A 93 6.88 -7.17 2.43
C VAL A 93 8.06 -6.82 3.33
N GLU A 94 7.89 -5.81 4.20
CA GLU A 94 8.90 -5.30 5.13
C GLU A 94 8.28 -5.06 6.52
N PRO A 95 7.82 -6.11 7.24
CA PRO A 95 7.06 -5.93 8.48
C PRO A 95 7.82 -5.22 9.61
N ASN A 96 9.11 -5.03 9.46
CA ASN A 96 9.95 -4.24 10.38
C ASN A 96 10.05 -2.76 10.00
N ALA A 97 9.56 -2.33 8.82
CA ALA A 97 9.62 -0.93 8.41
C ALA A 97 8.86 -0.02 9.40
N TYR A 98 7.72 -0.49 9.89
CA TYR A 98 6.98 0.14 10.97
C TYR A 98 6.17 -0.90 11.75
N ILE A 99 6.50 -1.08 13.02
CA ILE A 99 5.76 -1.94 13.92
C ILE A 99 4.83 -1.08 14.75
N VAL A 100 3.53 -1.30 14.60
CA VAL A 100 2.48 -0.61 15.36
C VAL A 100 2.75 -0.73 16.86
N PRO A 101 2.62 0.36 17.64
CA PRO A 101 2.69 0.28 19.09
C PRO A 101 1.61 -0.65 19.66
N GLY A 102 2.02 -1.61 20.45
CA GLY A 102 1.13 -2.58 21.09
C GLY A 102 1.91 -3.65 21.85
N ALA A 103 1.23 -4.35 22.78
CA ALA A 103 1.89 -5.14 23.82
C ALA A 103 2.75 -6.30 23.29
N ALA A 104 2.29 -7.01 22.25
CA ALA A 104 2.97 -8.22 21.79
C ALA A 104 3.27 -8.25 20.28
N TYR A 105 3.20 -7.10 19.61
CA TYR A 105 3.51 -7.01 18.16
C TYR A 105 5.01 -7.08 17.86
N ARG A 106 5.84 -7.05 18.92
CA ARG A 106 7.29 -7.21 18.84
C ARG A 106 7.71 -8.49 19.54
N ALA A 107 8.57 -9.25 18.90
CA ALA A 107 9.27 -10.36 19.51
C ALA A 107 10.32 -9.88 20.52
N ALA A 108 10.93 -10.79 21.28
CA ALA A 108 11.95 -10.46 22.29
C ALA A 108 13.20 -9.77 21.70
N ASP A 109 13.49 -10.00 20.41
CA ASP A 109 14.57 -9.35 19.68
C ASP A 109 14.21 -7.93 19.16
N GLY A 110 13.00 -7.45 19.48
CA GLY A 110 12.48 -6.14 19.08
C GLY A 110 11.92 -6.09 17.65
N GLN A 111 11.94 -7.20 16.91
CA GLN A 111 11.42 -7.28 15.56
C GLN A 111 9.93 -7.61 15.53
N SER A 112 9.29 -7.41 14.37
CA SER A 112 7.91 -7.80 14.15
C SER A 112 7.73 -9.31 14.33
N VAL A 113 6.64 -9.72 14.98
CA VAL A 113 6.20 -11.14 15.05
C VAL A 113 5.65 -11.64 13.70
N MET A 114 5.33 -10.74 12.77
CA MET A 114 4.87 -11.11 11.43
C MET A 114 6.00 -11.77 10.64
N PRO A 115 5.75 -12.87 9.89
CA PRO A 115 6.74 -13.49 9.01
C PRO A 115 7.36 -12.48 8.04
N LYS A 116 8.67 -12.61 7.79
CA LYS A 116 9.46 -11.65 6.99
C LYS A 116 9.65 -12.10 5.54
N ASP A 117 9.16 -13.27 5.19
CA ASP A 117 9.39 -13.94 3.92
C ASP A 117 8.28 -13.76 2.90
N PHE A 118 7.16 -13.12 3.24
CA PHE A 118 6.06 -12.89 2.30
C PHE A 118 6.48 -12.09 1.06
N GLY A 119 7.42 -11.15 1.20
CA GLY A 119 7.96 -10.41 0.07
C GLY A 119 8.71 -11.25 -0.95
N SER A 120 9.20 -12.45 -0.56
CA SER A 120 9.92 -13.40 -1.42
C SER A 120 9.08 -14.62 -1.80
N THR A 121 8.10 -14.99 -0.99
CA THR A 121 7.27 -16.20 -1.20
C THR A 121 5.98 -15.92 -1.96
N LEU A 122 5.47 -14.68 -1.91
CA LEU A 122 4.30 -14.25 -2.68
C LEU A 122 4.72 -13.45 -3.91
N SER A 123 4.05 -13.68 -5.04
CA SER A 123 4.23 -12.83 -6.21
C SER A 123 3.67 -11.42 -5.96
N GLY A 124 4.17 -10.43 -6.70
CA GLY A 124 3.67 -9.06 -6.64
C GLY A 124 2.16 -8.97 -6.87
N ALA A 125 1.61 -9.76 -7.79
CA ALA A 125 0.18 -9.83 -8.07
C ALA A 125 -0.63 -10.39 -6.88
N GLN A 126 -0.12 -11.40 -6.19
CA GLN A 126 -0.77 -11.94 -4.98
C GLN A 126 -0.79 -10.91 -3.85
N ILE A 127 0.30 -10.16 -3.68
CA ILE A 127 0.37 -9.07 -2.71
C ILE A 127 -0.62 -7.97 -3.09
N ASP A 128 -0.71 -7.60 -4.37
CA ASP A 128 -1.68 -6.59 -4.86
C ASP A 128 -3.12 -7.02 -4.60
N ASP A 129 -3.44 -8.30 -4.80
CA ASP A 129 -4.76 -8.86 -4.51
C ASP A 129 -5.08 -8.75 -3.01
N ILE A 130 -4.15 -9.12 -2.12
CA ILE A 130 -4.32 -9.00 -0.66
C ILE A 130 -4.50 -7.53 -0.26
N VAL A 131 -3.71 -6.61 -0.83
CA VAL A 131 -3.85 -5.17 -0.60
C VAL A 131 -5.23 -4.69 -1.03
N ALA A 132 -5.71 -5.09 -2.22
CA ALA A 132 -7.05 -4.73 -2.71
C ALA A 132 -8.15 -5.22 -1.77
N TYR A 133 -8.04 -6.45 -1.25
CA TYR A 133 -8.96 -6.98 -0.25
C TYR A 133 -8.95 -6.16 1.04
N LEU A 134 -7.78 -5.90 1.62
CA LEU A 134 -7.66 -5.17 2.88
C LEU A 134 -8.13 -3.71 2.75
N LEU A 135 -8.03 -3.11 1.57
CA LEU A 135 -8.59 -1.78 1.29
C LEU A 135 -10.13 -1.74 1.33
N THR A 136 -10.81 -2.89 1.29
CA THR A 136 -12.25 -2.95 1.52
C THR A 136 -12.62 -2.87 3.01
N ARG A 137 -11.68 -3.05 3.93
CA ARG A 137 -11.86 -3.02 5.38
C ARG A 137 -11.79 -1.56 5.89
N ARG A 138 -12.96 -0.95 6.10
CA ARG A 138 -13.11 0.48 6.44
C ARG A 138 -13.84 0.67 7.76
#